data_57f38baf22d527650837580c30cbecca
#
_entry.id   57f38baf22d527650837580c30cbecca
#
_cell.length_a   1.000
_cell.length_b   1.000
_cell.length_c   1.000
_cell.angle_alpha   90.00
_cell.angle_beta   90.00
_cell.angle_gamma   90.00
#
_symmetry.space_group_name_H-M   'P 1'
#
loop_
_entity.id
_entity.type
_entity.pdbx_description
1 polymer ?
#
loop_
_entity_poly.entity_id
_entity_poly.type
_entity_poly.pdbx_seq_one_letter_code
_entity_poly.pdbx_strand_id
1 'polypeptide(L)'
;MPAPAPAPEPVLGFLHGGSFSQLATLADPAVRLWRPREIYLPDATEADFAELTTLIVSDRLHLGLLPRVTAWVNGVAERGGTVVVLGENGDCSWVPGLGGLTPAEVDFWWWRLPEGDNGVRRAAEDHEAWRHLTPRAVRWHYHGLLTPPPGATVLAYTDRETEGDPATEQVLLYEDRVSTPGRLLVSTMDPVYHHGSRFMPGATQLLLGLLRWTGVKS
;
A
#
# COMPACT_ATOMS: atom_id res chain seq x y z
N MET A 1 -23.29 -26.22 23.77
CA MET A 1 -22.09 -26.12 22.90
C MET A 1 -21.16 -25.10 23.55
N PRO A 2 -19.84 -25.36 23.72
CA PRO A 2 -18.92 -24.34 24.18
C PRO A 2 -18.90 -23.17 23.19
N ALA A 3 -18.76 -21.97 23.70
CA ALA A 3 -18.60 -20.77 22.88
C ALA A 3 -17.35 -20.94 21.97
N PRO A 4 -17.39 -20.49 20.71
CA PRO A 4 -16.21 -20.52 19.84
C PRO A 4 -15.07 -19.75 20.52
N ALA A 5 -13.86 -20.26 20.41
CA ALA A 5 -12.67 -19.57 20.91
C ALA A 5 -12.60 -18.16 20.28
N PRO A 6 -12.19 -17.14 21.04
CA PRO A 6 -12.01 -15.80 20.48
C PRO A 6 -11.03 -15.86 19.31
N ALA A 7 -11.35 -15.13 18.23
CA ALA A 7 -10.42 -15.02 17.11
C ALA A 7 -9.07 -14.47 17.62
N PRO A 8 -7.95 -14.96 17.11
CA PRO A 8 -6.64 -14.45 17.50
C PRO A 8 -6.56 -12.94 17.26
N GLU A 9 -5.87 -12.22 18.15
CA GLU A 9 -5.66 -10.79 17.97
C GLU A 9 -4.91 -10.53 16.64
N PRO A 10 -5.32 -9.53 15.86
CA PRO A 10 -4.66 -9.22 14.59
C PRO A 10 -3.21 -8.77 14.83
N VAL A 11 -2.28 -9.38 14.11
CA VAL A 11 -0.85 -9.07 14.16
C VAL A 11 -0.47 -8.29 12.92
N LEU A 12 -0.03 -7.03 13.10
CA LEU A 12 0.46 -6.16 12.05
C LEU A 12 1.98 -6.32 11.89
N GLY A 13 2.44 -6.69 10.69
CA GLY A 13 3.84 -6.61 10.29
C GLY A 13 4.12 -5.34 9.48
N PHE A 14 5.33 -4.84 9.56
CA PHE A 14 5.81 -3.72 8.76
C PHE A 14 7.19 -4.06 8.19
N LEU A 15 7.23 -4.42 6.90
CA LEU A 15 8.46 -4.75 6.18
C LEU A 15 9.14 -3.46 5.71
N HIS A 16 10.40 -3.27 6.10
CA HIS A 16 11.20 -2.09 5.79
C HIS A 16 12.65 -2.42 5.42
N GLY A 17 13.30 -1.53 4.67
CA GLY A 17 14.69 -1.65 4.26
C GLY A 17 15.69 -0.90 5.16
N GLY A 18 15.21 -0.22 6.22
CA GLY A 18 16.06 0.52 7.16
C GLY A 18 16.44 1.93 6.69
N SER A 19 15.79 2.50 5.67
CA SER A 19 16.03 3.89 5.29
C SER A 19 15.59 4.85 6.40
N PHE A 20 16.17 6.06 6.41
CA PHE A 20 15.81 7.08 7.40
C PHE A 20 14.30 7.33 7.46
N SER A 21 13.64 7.48 6.32
CA SER A 21 12.21 7.74 6.26
C SER A 21 11.36 6.59 6.80
N GLN A 22 11.75 5.34 6.50
CA GLN A 22 11.07 4.15 7.01
C GLN A 22 11.20 4.04 8.52
N LEU A 23 12.42 4.23 9.06
CA LEU A 23 12.66 4.21 10.50
C LEU A 23 11.96 5.38 11.23
N ALA A 24 11.97 6.58 10.64
CA ALA A 24 11.25 7.73 11.18
C ALA A 24 9.73 7.50 11.20
N THR A 25 9.18 6.82 10.17
CA THR A 25 7.78 6.40 10.13
C THR A 25 7.45 5.43 11.25
N LEU A 26 8.27 4.38 11.44
CA LEU A 26 8.08 3.40 12.51
C LEU A 26 8.22 4.01 13.91
N ALA A 27 9.07 5.03 14.05
CA ALA A 27 9.24 5.75 15.31
C ALA A 27 8.11 6.76 15.63
N ASP A 28 7.27 7.09 14.63
CA ASP A 28 6.20 8.07 14.82
C ASP A 28 5.16 7.56 15.83
N PRO A 29 4.80 8.34 16.88
CA PRO A 29 3.81 7.94 17.87
C PRO A 29 2.47 7.53 17.28
N ALA A 30 2.02 8.18 16.19
CA ALA A 30 0.77 7.84 15.52
C ALA A 30 0.81 6.46 14.84
N VAL A 31 1.96 6.02 14.31
CA VAL A 31 2.16 4.67 13.76
C VAL A 31 2.33 3.63 14.86
N ARG A 32 3.03 3.98 15.92
CA ARG A 32 3.26 3.10 17.09
C ARG A 32 1.99 2.68 17.82
N LEU A 33 0.90 3.42 17.69
CA LEU A 33 -0.40 3.02 18.24
C LEU A 33 -0.86 1.65 17.72
N TRP A 34 -0.51 1.27 16.49
CA TRP A 34 -0.83 -0.03 15.92
C TRP A 34 0.16 -1.14 16.31
N ARG A 35 1.21 -0.83 17.08
CA ARG A 35 2.22 -1.81 17.55
C ARG A 35 2.73 -2.71 16.44
N PRO A 36 3.21 -2.17 15.30
CA PRO A 36 3.68 -3.00 14.21
C PRO A 36 4.89 -3.83 14.65
N ARG A 37 4.90 -5.12 14.26
CA ARG A 37 6.11 -5.94 14.29
C ARG A 37 7.02 -5.43 13.19
N GLU A 38 8.16 -4.86 13.56
CA GLU A 38 9.16 -4.39 12.61
C GLU A 38 9.88 -5.58 11.98
N ILE A 39 9.93 -5.63 10.63
CA ILE A 39 10.59 -6.69 9.87
C ILE A 39 11.63 -6.02 8.98
N TYR A 40 12.91 -6.18 9.36
CA TYR A 40 14.02 -5.61 8.61
C TYR A 40 14.40 -6.54 7.46
N LEU A 41 14.17 -6.09 6.22
CA LEU A 41 14.31 -6.90 5.01
C LEU A 41 15.63 -7.68 4.90
N PRO A 42 16.82 -7.10 5.20
CA PRO A 42 18.08 -7.86 5.13
C PRO A 42 18.13 -9.08 6.04
N ASP A 43 17.50 -9.05 7.20
CA ASP A 43 17.54 -10.09 8.23
C ASP A 43 16.23 -10.90 8.30
N ALA A 44 15.25 -10.59 7.45
CA ALA A 44 13.94 -11.22 7.47
C ALA A 44 14.01 -12.73 7.24
N THR A 45 13.21 -13.46 8.01
CA THR A 45 13.04 -14.92 7.94
C THR A 45 11.56 -15.28 7.76
N GLU A 46 11.25 -16.50 7.34
CA GLU A 46 9.89 -16.98 7.19
C GLU A 46 9.07 -16.86 8.49
N ALA A 47 9.70 -17.08 9.63
CA ALA A 47 9.05 -17.00 10.94
C ALA A 47 8.49 -15.60 11.24
N ASP A 48 9.07 -14.53 10.69
CA ASP A 48 8.59 -13.16 10.88
C ASP A 48 7.21 -12.93 10.26
N PHE A 49 6.85 -13.74 9.25
CA PHE A 49 5.59 -13.62 8.51
C PHE A 49 4.51 -14.61 8.94
N ALA A 50 4.87 -15.66 9.70
CA ALA A 50 4.02 -16.83 9.94
C ALA A 50 2.67 -16.49 10.60
N GLU A 51 2.66 -15.55 11.55
CA GLU A 51 1.48 -15.19 12.36
C GLU A 51 0.82 -13.89 11.92
N LEU A 52 1.32 -13.25 10.87
CA LEU A 52 0.77 -11.97 10.42
C LEU A 52 -0.63 -12.14 9.85
N THR A 53 -1.53 -11.28 10.30
CA THR A 53 -2.86 -11.10 9.71
C THR A 53 -2.91 -9.88 8.80
N THR A 54 -1.96 -8.94 8.98
CA THR A 54 -1.80 -7.76 8.14
C THR A 54 -0.31 -7.48 7.96
N LEU A 55 0.09 -7.14 6.74
CA LEU A 55 1.46 -6.76 6.41
C LEU A 55 1.48 -5.47 5.59
N ILE A 56 2.23 -4.48 6.05
CA ILE A 56 2.62 -3.33 5.25
C ILE A 56 3.98 -3.63 4.60
N VAL A 57 4.01 -3.63 3.28
CA VAL A 57 5.24 -3.64 2.49
C VAL A 57 5.57 -2.21 2.15
N SER A 58 6.61 -1.68 2.77
CA SER A 58 7.03 -0.29 2.60
C SER A 58 7.45 -0.01 1.16
N ASP A 59 7.32 1.23 0.76
CA ASP A 59 7.92 1.75 -0.47
C ASP A 59 9.46 1.69 -0.44
N ARG A 60 10.09 1.72 -1.62
CA ARG A 60 11.55 1.86 -1.81
C ARG A 60 12.39 0.79 -1.11
N LEU A 61 11.94 -0.46 -1.16
CA LEU A 61 12.72 -1.60 -0.68
C LEU A 61 13.87 -1.93 -1.64
N HIS A 62 14.90 -2.57 -1.13
CA HIS A 62 16.06 -2.98 -1.93
C HIS A 62 15.67 -4.12 -2.89
N LEU A 63 15.65 -3.83 -4.20
CA LEU A 63 15.14 -4.74 -5.24
C LEU A 63 15.90 -6.06 -5.32
N GLY A 64 17.20 -6.09 -4.99
CA GLY A 64 17.99 -7.32 -4.95
C GLY A 64 17.71 -8.22 -3.74
N LEU A 65 17.09 -7.68 -2.67
CA LEU A 65 16.73 -8.45 -1.47
C LEU A 65 15.25 -8.85 -1.46
N LEU A 66 14.40 -8.04 -2.05
CA LEU A 66 12.95 -8.27 -2.06
C LEU A 66 12.54 -9.67 -2.57
N PRO A 67 13.13 -10.24 -3.64
CA PRO A 67 12.78 -11.59 -4.10
C PRO A 67 12.93 -12.70 -3.06
N ARG A 68 13.78 -12.50 -2.05
CA ARG A 68 14.00 -13.49 -0.98
C ARG A 68 12.77 -13.68 -0.09
N VAL A 69 11.93 -12.66 0.02
CA VAL A 69 10.80 -12.62 0.95
C VAL A 69 9.43 -12.61 0.25
N THR A 70 9.36 -12.47 -1.08
CA THR A 70 8.08 -12.34 -1.81
C THR A 70 7.14 -13.52 -1.58
N ALA A 71 7.67 -14.74 -1.49
CA ALA A 71 6.86 -15.91 -1.17
C ALA A 71 6.22 -15.82 0.23
N TRP A 72 6.94 -15.31 1.22
CA TRP A 72 6.44 -15.13 2.59
C TRP A 72 5.44 -13.98 2.67
N VAL A 73 5.69 -12.88 1.94
CA VAL A 73 4.76 -11.75 1.79
C VAL A 73 3.43 -12.25 1.21
N ASN A 74 3.48 -12.95 0.07
CA ASN A 74 2.29 -13.48 -0.58
C ASN A 74 1.60 -14.54 0.29
N GLY A 75 2.36 -15.33 1.03
CA GLY A 75 1.84 -16.29 2.00
C GLY A 75 0.93 -15.69 3.07
N VAL A 76 1.08 -14.41 3.41
CA VAL A 76 0.14 -13.70 4.30
C VAL A 76 -1.23 -13.59 3.66
N ALA A 77 -1.32 -13.17 2.38
CA ALA A 77 -2.57 -13.08 1.64
C ALA A 77 -3.16 -14.47 1.34
N GLU A 78 -2.32 -15.45 1.03
CA GLU A 78 -2.75 -16.85 0.80
C GLU A 78 -3.41 -17.48 2.05
N ARG A 79 -3.03 -17.04 3.23
CA ARG A 79 -3.67 -17.47 4.49
C ARG A 79 -4.88 -16.62 4.88
N GLY A 80 -5.38 -15.75 4.00
CA GLY A 80 -6.55 -14.91 4.24
C GLY A 80 -6.23 -13.56 4.92
N GLY A 81 -4.97 -13.21 5.08
CA GLY A 81 -4.55 -11.94 5.64
C GLY A 81 -4.63 -10.77 4.66
N THR A 82 -4.30 -9.58 5.13
CA THR A 82 -4.23 -8.36 4.31
C THR A 82 -2.78 -7.99 4.03
N VAL A 83 -2.42 -7.77 2.77
CA VAL A 83 -1.11 -7.22 2.38
C VAL A 83 -1.32 -5.86 1.72
N VAL A 84 -0.59 -4.85 2.19
CA VAL A 84 -0.58 -3.51 1.64
C VAL A 84 0.78 -3.27 1.01
N VAL A 85 0.82 -3.12 -0.32
CA VAL A 85 2.03 -2.85 -1.09
C VAL A 85 2.06 -1.37 -1.46
N LEU A 86 3.13 -0.67 -1.11
CA LEU A 86 3.24 0.78 -1.25
C LEU A 86 4.40 1.17 -2.17
N GLY A 87 4.14 2.14 -3.04
CA GLY A 87 5.13 2.79 -3.88
C GLY A 87 5.84 1.86 -4.88
N GLU A 88 7.02 2.27 -5.26
CA GLU A 88 7.86 1.54 -6.20
C GLU A 88 8.65 0.44 -5.48
N ASN A 89 8.37 -0.81 -5.83
CA ASN A 89 9.13 -1.99 -5.44
C ASN A 89 9.45 -2.84 -6.69
N GLY A 90 10.18 -2.22 -7.62
CA GLY A 90 10.44 -2.76 -8.96
C GLY A 90 9.21 -2.68 -9.85
N ASP A 91 9.06 -3.63 -10.75
CA ASP A 91 7.88 -3.79 -11.62
C ASP A 91 6.66 -4.36 -10.87
N CYS A 92 6.82 -4.68 -9.59
CA CYS A 92 5.81 -5.32 -8.73
C CYS A 92 5.24 -6.64 -9.29
N SER A 93 5.91 -7.29 -10.24
CA SER A 93 5.46 -8.55 -10.87
C SER A 93 5.31 -9.73 -9.87
N TRP A 94 5.88 -9.59 -8.68
CA TRP A 94 5.75 -10.54 -7.58
C TRP A 94 4.40 -10.45 -6.84
N VAL A 95 3.60 -9.39 -7.06
CA VAL A 95 2.28 -9.22 -6.46
C VAL A 95 1.27 -10.08 -7.21
N PRO A 96 0.54 -10.98 -6.54
CA PRO A 96 -0.42 -11.86 -7.19
C PRO A 96 -1.44 -11.09 -8.04
N GLY A 97 -1.66 -11.55 -9.27
CA GLY A 97 -2.65 -10.99 -10.19
C GLY A 97 -2.30 -9.65 -10.82
N LEU A 98 -1.29 -8.93 -10.33
CA LEU A 98 -0.90 -7.65 -10.91
C LEU A 98 -0.25 -7.86 -12.30
N GLY A 99 -0.78 -7.18 -13.32
CA GLY A 99 -0.24 -7.21 -14.69
C GLY A 99 1.07 -6.43 -14.86
N GLY A 100 1.42 -5.58 -13.90
CA GLY A 100 2.67 -4.83 -13.85
C GLY A 100 2.50 -3.40 -13.35
N LEU A 101 3.64 -2.72 -13.20
CA LEU A 101 3.75 -1.30 -12.91
C LEU A 101 4.49 -0.65 -14.09
N THR A 102 3.82 0.25 -14.80
CA THR A 102 4.39 1.02 -15.90
C THR A 102 4.87 2.37 -15.38
N PRO A 103 6.10 2.82 -15.67
CA PRO A 103 6.55 4.15 -15.33
C PRO A 103 5.63 5.22 -15.92
N ALA A 104 5.36 6.28 -15.16
CA ALA A 104 4.58 7.42 -15.61
C ALA A 104 5.40 8.72 -15.50
N GLU A 105 5.16 9.65 -16.42
CA GLU A 105 5.69 11.00 -16.30
C GLU A 105 4.87 11.79 -15.27
N VAL A 106 5.47 12.06 -14.13
CA VAL A 106 4.80 12.74 -13.01
C VAL A 106 5.35 14.14 -12.84
N ASP A 107 4.46 15.13 -12.89
CA ASP A 107 4.80 16.50 -12.46
C ASP A 107 4.79 16.59 -10.93
N PHE A 108 5.99 16.49 -10.31
CA PHE A 108 6.15 16.64 -8.86
C PHE A 108 5.85 18.05 -8.35
N TRP A 109 5.66 19.03 -9.27
CA TRP A 109 5.39 20.42 -8.95
C TRP A 109 3.95 20.86 -9.29
N TRP A 110 3.06 19.91 -9.54
CA TRP A 110 1.66 20.12 -9.93
C TRP A 110 0.92 21.15 -9.04
N TRP A 111 1.24 21.21 -7.76
CA TRP A 111 0.65 22.15 -6.81
C TRP A 111 1.03 23.62 -7.06
N ARG A 112 2.01 23.88 -7.92
CA ARG A 112 2.40 25.22 -8.39
C ARG A 112 1.64 25.66 -9.63
N LEU A 113 0.91 24.74 -10.27
CA LEU A 113 0.07 25.08 -11.40
C LEU A 113 -1.14 25.89 -10.94
N PRO A 114 -1.68 26.82 -11.77
CA PRO A 114 -2.83 27.64 -11.40
C PRO A 114 -4.04 26.81 -10.95
N GLU A 115 -4.29 25.69 -11.60
CA GLU A 115 -5.39 24.76 -11.29
C GLU A 115 -5.09 23.88 -10.09
N GLY A 116 -3.82 23.68 -9.74
CA GLY A 116 -3.39 22.79 -8.65
C GLY A 116 -3.92 21.36 -8.77
N ASP A 117 -4.14 20.90 -10.00
CA ASP A 117 -4.69 19.56 -10.29
C ASP A 117 -3.58 18.65 -10.83
N ASN A 118 -3.38 17.52 -10.16
CA ASN A 118 -2.42 16.50 -10.57
C ASN A 118 -3.05 15.35 -11.39
N GLY A 119 -4.30 15.48 -11.79
CA GLY A 119 -5.02 14.47 -12.55
C GLY A 119 -5.49 13.25 -11.76
N VAL A 120 -5.23 13.17 -10.45
CA VAL A 120 -5.68 12.04 -9.65
C VAL A 120 -7.19 12.13 -9.38
N ARG A 121 -7.90 11.06 -9.66
CA ARG A 121 -9.35 10.93 -9.51
C ARG A 121 -9.68 9.76 -8.58
N ARG A 122 -10.79 9.90 -7.85
CA ARG A 122 -11.39 8.81 -7.09
C ARG A 122 -12.23 7.92 -8.01
N ALA A 123 -12.22 6.63 -7.73
CA ALA A 123 -13.15 5.65 -8.29
C ALA A 123 -13.91 4.94 -7.16
N ALA A 124 -14.92 4.14 -7.51
CA ALA A 124 -15.72 3.37 -6.56
C ALA A 124 -16.17 4.22 -5.35
N GLU A 125 -16.89 5.31 -5.60
CA GLU A 125 -17.18 6.35 -4.59
C GLU A 125 -17.90 5.85 -3.35
N ASP A 126 -18.69 4.78 -3.47
CA ASP A 126 -19.41 4.14 -2.35
C ASP A 126 -18.56 3.11 -1.59
N HIS A 127 -17.31 2.89 -2.00
CA HIS A 127 -16.45 1.89 -1.39
C HIS A 127 -16.08 2.26 0.06
N GLU A 128 -16.02 1.25 0.95
CA GLU A 128 -15.72 1.44 2.37
C GLU A 128 -14.38 2.13 2.64
N ALA A 129 -13.41 2.01 1.74
CA ALA A 129 -12.12 2.70 1.83
C ALA A 129 -12.28 4.20 2.12
N TRP A 130 -13.32 4.83 1.54
CA TRP A 130 -13.54 6.26 1.66
C TRP A 130 -14.06 6.72 3.02
N ARG A 131 -14.34 5.78 3.92
CA ARG A 131 -14.55 6.07 5.35
C ARG A 131 -13.23 6.33 6.09
N HIS A 132 -12.12 5.87 5.52
CA HIS A 132 -10.78 5.93 6.08
C HIS A 132 -9.84 6.84 5.29
N LEU A 133 -10.07 6.96 3.98
CA LEU A 133 -9.27 7.75 3.05
C LEU A 133 -10.03 9.03 2.65
N THR A 134 -9.39 10.17 2.83
CA THR A 134 -9.93 11.44 2.32
C THR A 134 -9.46 11.68 0.88
N PRO A 135 -10.12 12.57 0.10
CA PRO A 135 -9.61 12.95 -1.22
C PRO A 135 -8.16 13.46 -1.19
N ARG A 136 -7.76 14.15 -0.12
CA ARG A 136 -6.37 14.64 0.05
C ARG A 136 -5.37 13.50 0.30
N ALA A 137 -5.82 12.37 0.84
CA ALA A 137 -4.97 11.21 1.06
C ALA A 137 -4.44 10.59 -0.22
N VAL A 138 -5.11 10.79 -1.35
CA VAL A 138 -4.73 10.21 -2.66
C VAL A 138 -4.36 11.27 -3.71
N ARG A 139 -4.60 12.56 -3.45
CA ARG A 139 -4.30 13.65 -4.40
C ARG A 139 -2.91 14.24 -4.18
N TRP A 140 -1.91 13.48 -4.50
CA TRP A 140 -0.51 13.90 -4.52
C TRP A 140 0.25 13.10 -5.58
N HIS A 141 1.57 13.18 -5.68
CA HIS A 141 2.27 12.48 -6.74
C HIS A 141 2.26 10.95 -6.58
N TYR A 142 2.47 10.27 -7.68
CA TYR A 142 2.53 8.81 -7.81
C TYR A 142 3.77 8.44 -8.65
N HIS A 143 4.16 7.17 -8.65
CA HIS A 143 5.43 6.74 -9.26
C HIS A 143 5.27 5.85 -10.48
N GLY A 144 4.05 5.55 -10.87
CA GLY A 144 3.75 4.72 -12.02
C GLY A 144 2.28 4.37 -12.07
N LEU A 145 1.92 3.55 -13.03
CA LEU A 145 0.56 3.11 -13.32
C LEU A 145 0.47 1.61 -13.13
N LEU A 146 -0.56 1.16 -12.45
CA LEU A 146 -0.84 -0.25 -12.19
C LEU A 146 -1.81 -0.80 -13.21
N THR A 147 -1.63 -2.07 -13.57
CA THR A 147 -2.61 -2.87 -14.30
C THR A 147 -3.17 -3.93 -13.33
N PRO A 148 -4.26 -3.64 -12.61
CA PRO A 148 -4.84 -4.56 -11.65
C PRO A 148 -5.45 -5.80 -12.34
N PRO A 149 -5.63 -6.91 -11.61
CA PRO A 149 -6.31 -8.07 -12.15
C PRO A 149 -7.79 -7.80 -12.43
N PRO A 150 -8.41 -8.52 -13.38
CA PRO A 150 -9.84 -8.46 -13.58
C PRO A 150 -10.61 -8.78 -12.31
N GLY A 151 -11.59 -7.93 -11.96
CA GLY A 151 -12.40 -8.07 -10.74
C GLY A 151 -11.84 -7.34 -9.52
N ALA A 152 -10.63 -6.78 -9.57
CA ALA A 152 -10.16 -5.87 -8.53
C ALA A 152 -10.97 -4.56 -8.53
N THR A 153 -11.07 -3.93 -7.38
CA THR A 153 -11.76 -2.65 -7.22
C THR A 153 -10.77 -1.49 -7.29
N VAL A 154 -10.83 -0.71 -8.35
CA VAL A 154 -10.04 0.51 -8.49
C VAL A 154 -10.57 1.58 -7.54
N LEU A 155 -9.69 2.23 -6.79
CA LEU A 155 -10.01 3.28 -5.83
C LEU A 155 -9.49 4.64 -6.26
N ALA A 156 -8.32 4.69 -6.87
CA ALA A 156 -7.76 5.92 -7.44
C ALA A 156 -7.07 5.63 -8.76
N TYR A 157 -7.22 6.55 -9.70
CA TYR A 157 -6.60 6.51 -11.01
C TYR A 157 -6.15 7.92 -11.42
N THR A 158 -5.40 8.04 -12.52
CA THR A 158 -5.09 9.34 -13.14
C THR A 158 -5.80 9.49 -14.47
N ASP A 159 -6.21 10.71 -14.80
CA ASP A 159 -6.77 11.07 -16.12
C ASP A 159 -5.78 11.92 -16.95
N ARG A 160 -4.52 12.01 -16.51
CA ARG A 160 -3.51 12.80 -17.22
C ARG A 160 -2.84 12.07 -18.39
N GLU A 161 -2.77 10.77 -18.30
CA GLU A 161 -2.22 9.98 -19.39
C GLU A 161 -3.23 9.95 -20.57
N THR A 162 -2.72 10.09 -21.78
CA THR A 162 -3.56 10.18 -22.98
C THR A 162 -3.82 8.83 -23.63
N GLU A 163 -3.06 7.82 -23.25
CA GLU A 163 -3.17 6.46 -23.78
C GLU A 163 -3.62 5.49 -22.68
N GLY A 164 -4.44 4.52 -23.05
CA GLY A 164 -4.98 3.53 -22.13
C GLY A 164 -6.30 3.92 -21.45
N ASP A 165 -6.96 2.93 -20.87
CA ASP A 165 -8.20 3.11 -20.10
C ASP A 165 -7.86 3.52 -18.68
N PRO A 166 -8.26 4.71 -18.21
CA PRO A 166 -7.98 5.17 -16.85
C PRO A 166 -8.43 4.20 -15.76
N ALA A 167 -9.52 3.48 -15.98
CA ALA A 167 -10.10 2.57 -14.98
C ALA A 167 -9.35 1.22 -14.88
N THR A 168 -8.52 0.86 -15.86
CA THR A 168 -7.86 -0.46 -15.91
C THR A 168 -6.35 -0.39 -16.11
N GLU A 169 -5.84 0.69 -16.70
CA GLU A 169 -4.43 0.82 -17.10
C GLU A 169 -3.70 2.01 -16.46
N GLN A 170 -4.47 2.97 -15.89
CA GLN A 170 -3.91 4.17 -15.26
C GLN A 170 -4.18 4.20 -13.75
N VAL A 171 -4.15 3.05 -13.13
CA VAL A 171 -4.56 2.86 -11.74
C VAL A 171 -3.43 3.21 -10.78
N LEU A 172 -3.75 3.90 -9.69
CA LEU A 172 -2.82 4.36 -8.66
C LEU A 172 -3.00 3.66 -7.32
N LEU A 173 -4.22 3.20 -7.06
CA LEU A 173 -4.60 2.47 -5.85
C LEU A 173 -5.77 1.54 -6.17
N TYR A 174 -5.64 0.29 -5.81
CA TYR A 174 -6.74 -0.68 -5.91
C TYR A 174 -6.79 -1.65 -4.72
N GLU A 175 -7.96 -2.25 -4.53
CA GLU A 175 -8.17 -3.41 -3.67
C GLU A 175 -8.42 -4.64 -4.53
N ASP A 176 -7.73 -5.74 -4.21
CA ASP A 176 -7.94 -7.04 -4.83
C ASP A 176 -8.34 -8.07 -3.77
N ARG A 177 -9.45 -8.76 -4.03
CA ARG A 177 -9.99 -9.88 -3.24
C ARG A 177 -10.23 -11.12 -4.10
N VAL A 178 -9.65 -11.15 -5.31
CA VAL A 178 -9.87 -12.24 -6.27
C VAL A 178 -8.63 -13.07 -6.53
N SER A 179 -7.44 -12.47 -6.49
CA SER A 179 -6.19 -13.15 -6.78
C SER A 179 -5.70 -14.06 -5.66
N THR A 180 -6.14 -13.79 -4.42
CA THR A 180 -5.78 -14.59 -3.23
C THR A 180 -7.00 -14.72 -2.31
N PRO A 181 -7.04 -15.72 -1.39
CA PRO A 181 -8.07 -15.81 -0.36
C PRO A 181 -8.14 -14.59 0.57
N GLY A 182 -7.05 -13.84 0.70
CA GLY A 182 -6.96 -12.63 1.51
C GLY A 182 -7.27 -11.37 0.74
N ARG A 183 -6.66 -10.28 1.16
CA ARG A 183 -6.85 -8.94 0.60
C ARG A 183 -5.52 -8.30 0.21
N LEU A 184 -5.41 -7.81 -1.00
CA LEU A 184 -4.29 -7.01 -1.45
C LEU A 184 -4.75 -5.55 -1.62
N LEU A 185 -4.01 -4.61 -1.05
CA LEU A 185 -4.14 -3.18 -1.27
C LEU A 185 -2.84 -2.72 -1.92
N VAL A 186 -2.90 -2.29 -3.16
CA VAL A 186 -1.69 -1.94 -3.92
C VAL A 186 -1.76 -0.49 -4.37
N SER A 187 -0.71 0.26 -4.09
CA SER A 187 -0.61 1.67 -4.46
C SER A 187 0.78 2.01 -5.00
N THR A 188 0.83 2.85 -6.04
CA THR A 188 2.09 3.40 -6.56
C THR A 188 2.59 4.60 -5.77
N MET A 189 1.82 5.07 -4.79
CA MET A 189 2.19 6.17 -3.91
C MET A 189 3.13 5.67 -2.81
N ASP A 190 4.07 6.51 -2.39
CA ASP A 190 5.10 6.19 -1.38
C ASP A 190 4.88 6.93 -0.05
N PRO A 191 3.76 6.62 0.67
CA PRO A 191 3.39 7.34 1.87
C PRO A 191 4.37 7.15 3.03
N VAL A 192 5.10 6.05 3.09
CA VAL A 192 6.10 5.80 4.15
C VAL A 192 7.29 6.74 4.00
N TYR A 193 7.79 6.90 2.78
CA TYR A 193 8.87 7.84 2.50
C TYR A 193 8.49 9.27 2.86
N HIS A 194 7.33 9.74 2.41
CA HIS A 194 6.91 11.13 2.61
C HIS A 194 6.46 11.42 4.04
N HIS A 195 5.82 10.47 4.72
CA HIS A 195 5.49 10.61 6.15
C HIS A 195 6.76 10.73 6.99
N GLY A 196 7.71 9.82 6.81
CA GLY A 196 8.98 9.85 7.54
C GLY A 196 9.86 11.05 7.23
N SER A 197 9.77 11.58 6.01
CA SER A 197 10.46 12.81 5.59
C SER A 197 9.74 14.09 6.03
N ARG A 198 8.50 14.00 6.55
CA ARG A 198 7.71 15.08 7.15
C ARG A 198 7.38 16.24 6.24
N PHE A 199 7.23 16.02 4.94
CA PHE A 199 7.00 17.15 4.05
C PHE A 199 5.72 17.08 3.20
N MET A 200 4.96 15.97 3.22
CA MET A 200 3.74 15.82 2.45
C MET A 200 2.56 15.34 3.32
N PRO A 201 1.68 16.26 3.79
CA PRO A 201 0.57 15.89 4.67
C PRO A 201 -0.41 14.88 4.08
N GLY A 202 -0.62 14.88 2.75
CA GLY A 202 -1.47 13.89 2.07
C GLY A 202 -0.93 12.46 2.22
N ALA A 203 0.39 12.28 2.17
CA ALA A 203 1.03 10.99 2.39
C ALA A 203 0.80 10.47 3.81
N THR A 204 0.92 11.35 4.81
CA THR A 204 0.57 11.00 6.21
C THR A 204 -0.88 10.56 6.32
N GLN A 205 -1.81 11.28 5.67
CA GLN A 205 -3.23 10.90 5.68
C GLN A 205 -3.48 9.55 5.01
N LEU A 206 -2.78 9.26 3.89
CA LEU A 206 -2.87 7.96 3.23
C LEU A 206 -2.37 6.85 4.13
N LEU A 207 -1.17 6.96 4.69
CA LEU A 207 -0.59 5.95 5.56
C LEU A 207 -1.50 5.63 6.75
N LEU A 208 -1.90 6.65 7.51
CA LEU A 208 -2.76 6.47 8.69
C LEU A 208 -4.18 6.01 8.29
N GLY A 209 -4.67 6.41 7.12
CA GLY A 209 -5.93 5.92 6.56
C GLY A 209 -5.88 4.44 6.22
N LEU A 210 -4.82 3.98 5.57
CA LEU A 210 -4.60 2.57 5.26
C LEU A 210 -4.49 1.73 6.54
N LEU A 211 -3.72 2.18 7.55
CA LEU A 211 -3.63 1.51 8.84
C LEU A 211 -5.01 1.35 9.51
N ARG A 212 -5.84 2.39 9.52
CA ARG A 212 -7.22 2.29 10.03
C ARG A 212 -8.08 1.32 9.21
N TRP A 213 -7.94 1.34 7.89
CA TRP A 213 -8.74 0.51 7.00
C TRP A 213 -8.34 -0.97 7.04
N THR A 214 -7.11 -1.30 7.41
CA THR A 214 -6.69 -2.71 7.60
C THR A 214 -7.45 -3.41 8.73
N GLY A 215 -8.14 -2.67 9.60
CA GLY A 215 -8.91 -3.24 10.71
C GLY A 215 -8.07 -3.69 11.90
N VAL A 216 -6.76 -3.47 11.88
CA VAL A 216 -5.91 -3.69 13.06
C VAL A 216 -6.28 -2.64 14.10
N LYS A 217 -6.57 -3.05 15.32
CA LYS A 217 -6.87 -2.13 16.41
C LYS A 217 -5.61 -1.41 16.87
N SER A 218 -5.68 -0.09 16.95
CA SER A 218 -4.64 0.75 17.54
C SER A 218 -4.61 0.63 19.06
#